data_bad28122a9409670a25cb479a2f32d4f
#
_entry.id   bad28122a9409670a25cb479a2f32d4f
#
_cell.length_a   1.000
_cell.length_b   1.000
_cell.length_c   1.000
_cell.angle_alpha   90.00
_cell.angle_beta   90.00
_cell.angle_gamma   90.00
#
_symmetry.space_group_name_H-M   'P 1'
#
loop_
_entity.id
_entity.type
_entity.pdbx_description
1 polymer ?
#
loop_
_entity_poly.entity_id
_entity_poly.type
_entity_poly.pdbx_seq_one_letter_code
_entity_poly.pdbx_strand_id
1 'polypeptide(L)'
;YLDELGYYIDFETNEEKDGTITIYSQGQFLLEPSRQNFLSVEYESPTSRLLKPTWEGGGDYFRNKSLAYSSKAGTDIGTLRGLMVARGNYAANYTDTPVKPNEEDYASSRDYEIAMSQYEEEVKKYNEGVGASVVMSIQSQLDMLVHGIVTMINDAFCKDKTLTLADGTTLRVLDEDNAWQGDDINSTIGTEVFSRRGYERYKEVTLADKDGNPLKDSEGNDLVDADGKPLTVKVYQEEDPADPGTLYSIVNLEVNPALLKDSSRLPVMYNDKTGAKDGYVIELKEVVDSFENDIGTLNPNSLTTYNSLDFYQGMIEELSVRGSVWNGVVSNQETTVTSIDTERQNVMGVSSEEELSDLIKFQRCYDASSRYITTVAEMLEYLIERLG
;
A
#
# COMPACT_ATOMS: atom_id res chain seq x y z
N TYR A 1 30.90 3.84 -13.64
CA TYR A 1 30.48 3.49 -12.26
C TYR A 1 29.71 4.62 -11.58
N LEU A 2 30.15 5.89 -11.63
CA LEU A 2 29.41 7.01 -11.01
C LEU A 2 28.06 7.24 -11.70
N ASP A 3 28.00 7.20 -13.02
CA ASP A 3 26.76 7.30 -13.78
C ASP A 3 25.79 6.15 -13.42
N GLU A 4 26.33 4.94 -13.25
CA GLU A 4 25.56 3.76 -12.83
C GLU A 4 25.06 3.89 -11.39
N LEU A 5 25.90 4.40 -10.47
CA LEU A 5 25.49 4.66 -9.08
C LEU A 5 24.37 5.71 -9.02
N GLY A 6 24.48 6.77 -9.82
CA GLY A 6 23.48 7.85 -9.91
C GLY A 6 22.11 7.40 -10.39
N TYR A 7 22.02 6.28 -11.10
CA TYR A 7 20.74 5.66 -11.45
C TYR A 7 20.00 5.10 -10.22
N TYR A 8 20.74 4.57 -9.24
CA TYR A 8 20.14 3.92 -8.06
C TYR A 8 19.92 4.87 -6.90
N ILE A 9 20.86 5.78 -6.65
CA ILE A 9 20.86 6.65 -5.47
C ILE A 9 21.34 8.05 -5.83
N ASP A 10 20.94 9.03 -5.02
CA ASP A 10 21.50 10.37 -5.04
C ASP A 10 22.82 10.42 -4.26
N PHE A 11 23.84 11.08 -4.82
CA PHE A 11 25.13 11.25 -4.16
C PHE A 11 25.83 12.54 -4.59
N GLU A 12 26.72 12.99 -3.74
CA GLU A 12 27.63 14.11 -3.98
C GLU A 12 29.06 13.60 -4.05
N THR A 13 29.86 14.16 -4.96
CA THR A 13 31.30 13.88 -5.07
C THR A 13 32.12 15.10 -4.67
N ASN A 14 33.16 14.88 -3.88
CA ASN A 14 34.17 15.89 -3.58
C ASN A 14 35.53 15.39 -4.09
N GLU A 15 36.15 16.16 -4.98
CA GLU A 15 37.50 15.87 -5.49
C GLU A 15 38.54 16.68 -4.72
N GLU A 16 39.46 15.98 -4.11
CA GLU A 16 40.58 16.57 -3.40
C GLU A 16 41.67 17.01 -4.36
N LYS A 17 42.60 17.87 -3.88
CA LYS A 17 43.70 18.44 -4.73
C LYS A 17 44.65 17.39 -5.30
N ASP A 18 44.69 16.20 -4.71
CA ASP A 18 45.52 15.08 -5.15
C ASP A 18 44.78 14.16 -6.16
N GLY A 19 43.54 14.53 -6.57
CA GLY A 19 42.73 13.80 -7.52
C GLY A 19 41.92 12.64 -6.86
N THR A 20 41.95 12.51 -5.54
CA THR A 20 41.12 11.52 -4.85
C THR A 20 39.67 11.98 -4.78
N ILE A 21 38.72 11.06 -4.92
CA ILE A 21 37.30 11.35 -4.90
C ILE A 21 36.67 10.75 -3.64
N THR A 22 35.95 11.58 -2.92
CA THR A 22 35.08 11.15 -1.82
C THR A 22 33.62 11.22 -2.27
N ILE A 23 32.83 10.19 -1.94
CA ILE A 23 31.41 10.08 -2.28
C ILE A 23 30.59 10.15 -1.00
N TYR A 24 29.65 11.07 -0.97
CA TYR A 24 28.66 11.22 0.10
C TYR A 24 27.26 10.89 -0.42
N SER A 25 26.45 10.25 0.41
CA SER A 25 25.03 10.05 0.14
C SER A 25 24.24 10.17 1.43
N GLN A 26 23.08 10.79 1.34
CA GLN A 26 22.20 11.05 2.50
C GLN A 26 22.92 11.71 3.70
N GLY A 27 23.95 12.53 3.39
CA GLY A 27 24.75 13.25 4.38
C GLY A 27 25.71 12.37 5.18
N GLN A 28 26.03 11.17 4.69
CA GLN A 28 27.09 10.30 5.20
C GLN A 28 28.07 9.95 4.08
N PHE A 29 29.34 9.70 4.42
CA PHE A 29 30.28 9.22 3.42
C PHE A 29 29.91 7.78 3.02
N LEU A 30 29.98 7.50 1.72
CA LEU A 30 29.83 6.16 1.15
C LEU A 30 31.22 5.58 0.84
N LEU A 31 32.11 6.42 0.26
CA LEU A 31 33.46 6.05 -0.10
C LEU A 31 34.41 7.21 0.19
N GLU A 32 35.50 6.93 0.89
CA GLU A 32 36.67 7.79 1.08
C GLU A 32 37.93 6.99 0.67
N PRO A 33 39.05 7.64 0.43
CA PRO A 33 40.27 6.96 -0.03
C PRO A 33 40.77 5.81 0.84
N SER A 34 40.51 5.87 2.15
CA SER A 34 40.99 4.89 3.12
C SER A 34 39.89 4.05 3.76
N ARG A 35 38.60 4.34 3.52
CA ARG A 35 37.46 3.64 4.14
C ARG A 35 36.22 3.71 3.29
N GLN A 36 35.37 2.73 3.49
CA GLN A 36 34.08 2.63 2.83
C GLN A 36 32.98 2.34 3.88
N ASN A 37 31.79 2.78 3.60
CA ASN A 37 30.61 2.53 4.41
C ASN A 37 29.62 1.71 3.57
N PHE A 38 29.20 0.59 4.08
CA PHE A 38 28.35 -0.35 3.34
C PHE A 38 26.88 -0.13 3.67
N LEU A 39 26.03 -0.46 2.70
CA LEU A 39 24.59 -0.56 2.90
C LEU A 39 24.23 -2.02 3.25
N SER A 40 23.26 -2.15 4.12
CA SER A 40 22.62 -3.40 4.53
C SER A 40 21.13 -3.31 4.32
N VAL A 41 20.39 -4.35 4.65
CA VAL A 41 18.94 -4.36 4.59
C VAL A 41 18.36 -4.86 5.90
N GLU A 42 17.27 -4.21 6.34
CA GLU A 42 16.49 -4.60 7.51
C GLU A 42 15.00 -4.62 7.17
N TYR A 43 14.20 -5.27 7.98
CA TYR A 43 12.74 -5.17 7.85
C TYR A 43 12.25 -3.77 8.24
N GLU A 44 11.23 -3.27 7.57
CA GLU A 44 10.61 -1.96 7.84
C GLU A 44 10.11 -1.86 9.29
N SER A 45 9.53 -2.96 9.80
CA SER A 45 9.14 -3.15 11.20
C SER A 45 9.25 -4.64 11.57
N PRO A 46 9.19 -5.01 12.86
CA PRO A 46 9.27 -6.41 13.29
C PRO A 46 8.17 -7.32 12.71
N THR A 47 7.04 -6.75 12.36
CA THR A 47 5.88 -7.46 11.77
C THR A 47 5.82 -7.35 10.25
N SER A 48 6.62 -6.48 9.64
CA SER A 48 6.64 -6.27 8.20
C SER A 48 7.52 -7.29 7.49
N ARG A 49 7.10 -7.67 6.27
CA ARG A 49 7.95 -8.43 5.32
C ARG A 49 8.68 -7.51 4.34
N LEU A 50 8.46 -6.20 4.43
CA LEU A 50 9.09 -5.22 3.55
C LEU A 50 10.49 -4.90 4.07
N LEU A 51 11.47 -4.83 3.15
CA LEU A 51 12.86 -4.53 3.46
C LEU A 51 13.15 -3.06 3.22
N LYS A 52 13.97 -2.45 4.05
CA LYS A 52 14.51 -1.09 3.86
C LYS A 52 16.03 -1.11 3.84
N PRO A 53 16.66 -0.20 3.08
CA PRO A 53 18.12 -0.04 3.15
C PRO A 53 18.52 0.66 4.45
N THR A 54 19.58 0.16 5.06
CA THR A 54 20.20 0.70 6.28
C THR A 54 21.71 0.84 6.08
N TRP A 55 22.35 1.65 6.89
CA TRP A 55 23.80 1.65 6.99
C TRP A 55 24.27 0.42 7.79
N GLU A 56 25.37 -0.20 7.40
CA GLU A 56 25.93 -1.37 8.12
C GLU A 56 26.22 -1.04 9.58
N GLY A 57 26.59 0.21 9.89
CA GLY A 57 26.78 0.72 11.24
C GLY A 57 25.47 1.02 12.00
N GLY A 58 24.32 0.75 11.42
CA GLY A 58 22.99 1.01 11.97
C GLY A 58 22.36 2.33 11.50
N GLY A 59 21.04 2.36 11.50
CA GLY A 59 20.22 3.51 11.09
C GLY A 59 19.76 3.45 9.65
N ASP A 60 18.59 4.07 9.41
CA ASP A 60 17.96 4.11 8.09
C ASP A 60 18.85 4.87 7.09
N TYR A 61 19.00 4.33 5.88
CA TYR A 61 19.72 4.97 4.80
C TYR A 61 19.01 6.27 4.36
N PHE A 62 17.70 6.19 4.06
CA PHE A 62 16.91 7.37 3.75
C PHE A 62 16.38 8.03 5.02
N ARG A 63 16.80 9.27 5.26
CA ARG A 63 16.34 10.08 6.40
C ARG A 63 14.90 10.56 6.22
N ASN A 64 14.55 10.90 4.97
CA ASN A 64 13.20 11.34 4.64
C ASN A 64 12.29 10.12 4.41
N LYS A 65 11.24 10.00 5.21
CA LYS A 65 10.26 8.89 5.15
C LYS A 65 9.00 9.23 4.36
N SER A 66 8.89 10.45 3.81
CA SER A 66 7.74 10.87 3.01
C SER A 66 7.51 9.94 1.81
N LEU A 67 6.27 9.55 1.58
CA LEU A 67 5.85 8.80 0.38
C LEU A 67 5.44 9.71 -0.78
N ALA A 68 5.40 11.04 -0.57
CA ALA A 68 5.16 11.98 -1.67
C ALA A 68 6.38 12.00 -2.60
N TYR A 69 6.19 11.55 -3.85
CA TYR A 69 7.25 11.54 -4.85
C TYR A 69 7.36 12.91 -5.52
N SER A 70 8.35 13.68 -5.13
CA SER A 70 8.66 14.97 -5.73
C SER A 70 10.06 15.47 -5.37
N SER A 71 10.68 16.26 -6.26
CA SER A 71 11.94 16.95 -5.98
C SER A 71 11.82 17.90 -4.79
N LYS A 72 10.66 18.56 -4.61
CA LYS A 72 10.41 19.43 -3.47
C LYS A 72 10.37 18.67 -2.13
N ALA A 73 9.87 17.44 -2.14
CA ALA A 73 9.86 16.56 -0.96
C ALA A 73 11.22 15.89 -0.72
N GLY A 74 12.19 16.00 -1.64
CA GLY A 74 13.48 15.33 -1.56
C GLY A 74 13.37 13.81 -1.67
N THR A 75 12.41 13.31 -2.46
CA THR A 75 12.16 11.88 -2.69
C THR A 75 12.46 11.45 -4.13
N ASP A 76 12.75 12.40 -5.02
CA ASP A 76 13.23 12.18 -6.40
C ASP A 76 14.76 12.02 -6.38
N ILE A 77 15.25 10.93 -5.81
CA ILE A 77 16.67 10.70 -5.50
C ILE A 77 17.13 9.29 -5.91
N GLY A 78 16.72 8.87 -7.08
CA GLY A 78 17.13 7.60 -7.69
C GLY A 78 16.13 6.47 -7.56
N THR A 79 16.36 5.40 -8.33
CA THR A 79 15.45 4.26 -8.49
C THR A 79 15.14 3.55 -7.17
N LEU A 80 16.13 3.42 -6.28
CA LEU A 80 15.92 2.74 -4.99
C LEU A 80 14.85 3.45 -4.15
N ARG A 81 14.91 4.79 -4.09
CA ARG A 81 13.89 5.57 -3.38
C ARG A 81 12.55 5.52 -4.09
N GLY A 82 12.55 5.63 -5.42
CA GLY A 82 11.33 5.52 -6.23
C GLY A 82 10.57 4.22 -5.99
N LEU A 83 11.26 3.08 -5.95
CA LEU A 83 10.68 1.78 -5.64
C LEU A 83 10.10 1.70 -4.22
N MET A 84 10.78 2.29 -3.23
CA MET A 84 10.28 2.33 -1.86
C MET A 84 9.01 3.19 -1.74
N VAL A 85 8.98 4.35 -2.39
CA VAL A 85 7.79 5.22 -2.43
C VAL A 85 6.63 4.52 -3.14
N ALA A 86 6.88 3.89 -4.29
CA ALA A 86 5.85 3.16 -5.02
C ALA A 86 5.26 2.00 -4.20
N ARG A 87 6.11 1.25 -3.50
CA ARG A 87 5.75 0.09 -2.67
C ARG A 87 5.01 0.49 -1.39
N GLY A 88 5.40 1.62 -0.79
CA GLY A 88 4.96 2.04 0.54
C GLY A 88 5.70 1.37 1.70
N ASN A 89 5.24 1.64 2.92
CA ASN A 89 5.91 1.24 4.16
C ASN A 89 5.27 0.01 4.83
N TYR A 90 4.01 -0.30 4.52
CA TYR A 90 3.26 -1.45 5.05
C TYR A 90 2.22 -1.91 4.03
N ALA A 91 1.59 -3.06 4.28
CA ALA A 91 0.48 -3.55 3.47
C ALA A 91 -0.81 -2.83 3.92
N ALA A 92 -1.31 -1.94 3.06
CA ALA A 92 -2.53 -1.19 3.35
C ALA A 92 -3.78 -2.09 3.24
N ASN A 93 -4.81 -1.75 4.01
CA ASN A 93 -6.10 -2.42 4.01
C ASN A 93 -7.26 -1.40 3.92
N TYR A 94 -8.51 -1.86 3.92
CA TYR A 94 -9.68 -1.00 3.74
C TYR A 94 -9.83 0.05 4.84
N THR A 95 -9.35 -0.19 6.08
CA THR A 95 -9.46 0.76 7.19
C THR A 95 -8.51 1.94 7.06
N ASP A 96 -7.52 1.86 6.17
CA ASP A 96 -6.62 2.97 5.87
C ASP A 96 -7.27 4.08 5.04
N THR A 97 -8.44 3.81 4.44
CA THR A 97 -9.21 4.81 3.69
C THR A 97 -10.25 5.45 4.61
N PRO A 98 -10.08 6.73 4.99
CA PRO A 98 -11.03 7.43 5.84
C PRO A 98 -12.43 7.46 5.25
N VAL A 99 -13.43 7.19 6.06
CA VAL A 99 -14.84 7.28 5.70
C VAL A 99 -15.41 8.60 6.19
N LYS A 100 -16.06 9.34 5.29
CA LYS A 100 -16.66 10.63 5.63
C LYS A 100 -17.81 10.44 6.63
N PRO A 101 -17.81 11.15 7.77
CA PRO A 101 -18.92 11.16 8.71
C PRO A 101 -20.24 11.57 8.05
N ASN A 102 -21.35 10.92 8.42
CA ASN A 102 -22.68 11.34 8.02
C ASN A 102 -23.31 12.16 9.17
N GLU A 103 -23.86 13.34 8.86
CA GLU A 103 -24.42 14.25 9.87
C GLU A 103 -25.58 13.59 10.68
N GLU A 104 -26.32 12.67 10.05
CA GLU A 104 -27.43 11.98 10.67
C GLU A 104 -27.02 11.01 11.80
N ASP A 105 -25.75 10.59 11.85
CA ASP A 105 -25.23 9.68 12.85
C ASP A 105 -24.85 10.36 14.18
N TYR A 106 -24.94 11.71 14.24
CA TYR A 106 -24.50 12.51 15.38
C TYR A 106 -25.66 13.18 16.11
N ALA A 107 -25.63 13.10 17.44
CA ALA A 107 -26.67 13.69 18.29
C ALA A 107 -26.65 15.23 18.30
N SER A 108 -25.54 15.85 17.93
CA SER A 108 -25.41 17.32 17.87
C SER A 108 -24.51 17.74 16.72
N SER A 109 -24.78 18.96 16.18
CA SER A 109 -23.94 19.57 15.14
C SER A 109 -22.48 19.77 15.63
N ARG A 110 -22.26 19.96 16.92
CA ARG A 110 -20.91 20.07 17.49
C ARG A 110 -20.13 18.76 17.40
N ASP A 111 -20.76 17.65 17.68
CA ASP A 111 -20.14 16.32 17.60
C ASP A 111 -19.80 15.98 16.14
N TYR A 112 -20.68 16.34 15.21
CA TYR A 112 -20.43 16.26 13.78
C TYR A 112 -19.24 17.12 13.32
N GLU A 113 -19.15 18.39 13.77
CA GLU A 113 -18.03 19.27 13.45
C GLU A 113 -16.70 18.69 13.96
N ILE A 114 -16.68 18.08 15.14
CA ILE A 114 -15.50 17.39 15.68
C ILE A 114 -15.10 16.21 14.80
N ALA A 115 -16.07 15.37 14.44
CA ALA A 115 -15.84 14.21 13.57
C ALA A 115 -15.33 14.64 12.18
N MET A 116 -15.89 15.71 11.62
CA MET A 116 -15.42 16.27 10.35
C MET A 116 -13.98 16.81 10.44
N SER A 117 -13.62 17.46 11.53
CA SER A 117 -12.24 17.92 11.73
C SER A 117 -11.24 16.75 11.84
N GLN A 118 -11.64 15.65 12.49
CA GLN A 118 -10.84 14.42 12.56
C GLN A 118 -10.70 13.78 11.17
N TYR A 119 -11.80 13.68 10.42
CA TYR A 119 -11.81 13.18 9.05
C TYR A 119 -10.86 13.97 8.14
N GLU A 120 -10.88 15.31 8.21
CA GLU A 120 -9.97 16.15 7.41
C GLU A 120 -8.49 15.87 7.74
N GLU A 121 -8.16 15.64 9.00
CA GLU A 121 -6.81 15.27 9.41
C GLU A 121 -6.43 13.86 8.92
N GLU A 122 -7.35 12.90 8.95
CA GLU A 122 -7.16 11.56 8.43
C GLU A 122 -7.02 11.56 6.90
N VAL A 123 -7.80 12.35 6.19
CA VAL A 123 -7.65 12.55 4.73
C VAL A 123 -6.26 13.12 4.39
N LYS A 124 -5.77 14.05 5.20
CA LYS A 124 -4.40 14.55 5.00
C LYS A 124 -3.36 13.46 5.20
N LYS A 125 -3.48 12.66 6.26
CA LYS A 125 -2.58 11.51 6.50
C LYS A 125 -2.66 10.48 5.37
N TYR A 126 -3.87 10.19 4.89
CA TYR A 126 -4.07 9.32 3.73
C TYR A 126 -3.33 9.85 2.49
N ASN A 127 -3.49 11.13 2.17
CA ASN A 127 -2.88 11.73 0.99
C ASN A 127 -1.34 11.76 1.07
N GLU A 128 -0.77 11.89 2.26
CA GLU A 128 0.68 11.86 2.50
C GLU A 128 1.26 10.43 2.62
N GLY A 129 0.40 9.45 2.86
CA GLY A 129 0.74 8.04 3.07
C GLY A 129 0.21 7.12 1.98
N VAL A 130 -0.93 6.48 2.24
CA VAL A 130 -1.54 5.47 1.36
C VAL A 130 -1.82 6.03 -0.03
N GLY A 131 -2.42 7.21 -0.12
CA GLY A 131 -2.75 7.86 -1.38
C GLY A 131 -1.52 8.25 -2.22
N ALA A 132 -0.38 8.53 -1.58
CA ALA A 132 0.86 8.85 -2.26
C ALA A 132 1.54 7.61 -2.89
N SER A 133 1.41 6.43 -2.26
CA SER A 133 1.95 5.18 -2.76
C SER A 133 0.98 4.48 -3.68
N VAL A 134 1.40 4.16 -4.90
CA VAL A 134 0.55 3.46 -5.88
C VAL A 134 0.14 2.08 -5.37
N VAL A 135 1.07 1.33 -4.80
CA VAL A 135 0.80 -0.04 -4.33
C VAL A 135 -0.09 -0.03 -3.11
N MET A 136 0.15 0.84 -2.13
CA MET A 136 -0.71 0.93 -0.94
C MET A 136 -2.13 1.36 -1.29
N SER A 137 -2.28 2.34 -2.20
CA SER A 137 -3.59 2.80 -2.66
C SER A 137 -4.39 1.67 -3.31
N ILE A 138 -3.75 0.88 -4.20
CA ILE A 138 -4.41 -0.27 -4.83
C ILE A 138 -4.71 -1.37 -3.82
N GLN A 139 -3.82 -1.64 -2.87
CA GLN A 139 -4.06 -2.62 -1.81
C GLN A 139 -5.28 -2.24 -0.97
N SER A 140 -5.36 -0.99 -0.54
CA SER A 140 -6.51 -0.50 0.23
C SER A 140 -7.82 -0.57 -0.56
N GLN A 141 -7.81 -0.18 -1.84
CA GLN A 141 -8.99 -0.27 -2.71
C GLN A 141 -9.41 -1.72 -2.96
N LEU A 142 -8.47 -2.62 -3.26
CA LEU A 142 -8.76 -4.03 -3.47
C LEU A 142 -9.31 -4.69 -2.20
N ASP A 143 -8.72 -4.33 -1.06
CA ASP A 143 -9.18 -4.83 0.24
C ASP A 143 -10.59 -4.32 0.58
N MET A 144 -10.90 -3.05 0.27
CA MET A 144 -12.25 -2.47 0.39
C MET A 144 -13.26 -3.22 -0.47
N LEU A 145 -12.91 -3.54 -1.72
CA LEU A 145 -13.77 -4.32 -2.61
C LEU A 145 -14.07 -5.70 -2.03
N VAL A 146 -13.04 -6.40 -1.56
CA VAL A 146 -13.18 -7.74 -0.97
C VAL A 146 -13.96 -7.68 0.33
N HIS A 147 -13.65 -6.72 1.22
CA HIS A 147 -14.39 -6.47 2.45
C HIS A 147 -15.89 -6.24 2.17
N GLY A 148 -16.20 -5.36 1.22
CA GLY A 148 -17.60 -5.07 0.85
C GLY A 148 -18.34 -6.30 0.34
N ILE A 149 -17.74 -7.07 -0.57
CA ILE A 149 -18.35 -8.31 -1.09
C ILE A 149 -18.56 -9.35 0.03
N VAL A 150 -17.55 -9.53 0.87
CA VAL A 150 -17.57 -10.54 1.93
C VAL A 150 -18.61 -10.20 3.00
N THR A 151 -18.66 -8.96 3.44
CA THR A 151 -19.61 -8.51 4.46
C THR A 151 -21.02 -8.55 3.92
N MET A 152 -21.29 -8.13 2.68
CA MET A 152 -22.61 -8.25 2.05
C MET A 152 -23.09 -9.70 2.00
N ILE A 153 -22.23 -10.63 1.59
CA ILE A 153 -22.58 -12.05 1.57
C ILE A 153 -22.84 -12.57 2.98
N ASN A 154 -21.93 -12.32 3.90
CA ASN A 154 -22.07 -12.81 5.27
C ASN A 154 -23.30 -12.23 5.97
N ASP A 155 -23.59 -10.93 5.80
CA ASP A 155 -24.74 -10.27 6.40
C ASP A 155 -26.08 -10.78 5.83
N ALA A 156 -26.12 -11.15 4.56
CA ALA A 156 -27.29 -11.77 3.96
C ALA A 156 -27.58 -13.17 4.54
N PHE A 157 -26.53 -13.96 4.79
CA PHE A 157 -26.67 -15.31 5.37
C PHE A 157 -26.79 -15.29 6.90
N CYS A 158 -26.20 -14.32 7.58
CA CYS A 158 -26.16 -14.15 9.01
C CYS A 158 -26.90 -12.88 9.41
N LYS A 159 -28.22 -12.87 9.35
CA LYS A 159 -29.03 -11.70 9.71
C LYS A 159 -28.82 -11.32 11.16
N ASP A 160 -28.49 -10.05 11.39
CA ASP A 160 -28.34 -9.49 12.72
C ASP A 160 -29.49 -8.55 13.06
N LYS A 161 -29.74 -8.37 14.35
CA LYS A 161 -30.62 -7.34 14.89
C LYS A 161 -29.93 -6.54 16.00
N THR A 162 -30.39 -5.33 16.20
CA THR A 162 -29.92 -4.49 17.32
C THR A 162 -30.75 -4.76 18.56
N LEU A 163 -30.09 -5.11 19.65
CA LEU A 163 -30.67 -5.22 20.97
C LEU A 163 -30.22 -4.06 21.84
N THR A 164 -31.16 -3.24 22.31
CA THR A 164 -30.85 -2.09 23.19
C THR A 164 -31.17 -2.44 24.61
N LEU A 165 -30.21 -2.32 25.51
CA LEU A 165 -30.35 -2.55 26.95
C LEU A 165 -30.91 -1.32 27.66
N ALA A 166 -31.42 -1.49 28.89
CA ALA A 166 -32.00 -0.41 29.70
C ALA A 166 -31.01 0.70 30.06
N ASP A 167 -29.71 0.42 30.05
CA ASP A 167 -28.65 1.39 30.26
C ASP A 167 -28.25 2.20 28.99
N GLY A 168 -28.93 1.94 27.87
CA GLY A 168 -28.66 2.54 26.58
C GLY A 168 -27.58 1.84 25.74
N THR A 169 -26.97 0.76 26.27
CA THR A 169 -26.00 -0.02 25.50
C THR A 169 -26.71 -0.74 24.36
N THR A 170 -26.18 -0.65 23.15
CA THR A 170 -26.65 -1.35 21.97
C THR A 170 -25.73 -2.51 21.63
N LEU A 171 -26.29 -3.67 21.37
CA LEU A 171 -25.59 -4.88 20.97
C LEU A 171 -26.11 -5.33 19.61
N ARG A 172 -25.22 -5.58 18.66
CA ARG A 172 -25.53 -6.26 17.40
C ARG A 172 -25.54 -7.76 17.69
N VAL A 173 -26.66 -8.40 17.54
CA VAL A 173 -26.83 -9.84 17.87
C VAL A 173 -27.39 -10.58 16.68
N LEU A 174 -27.08 -11.87 16.56
CA LEU A 174 -27.68 -12.75 15.56
C LEU A 174 -29.19 -12.76 15.74
N ASP A 175 -29.94 -12.49 14.68
CA ASP A 175 -31.40 -12.62 14.67
C ASP A 175 -31.79 -14.07 14.42
N GLU A 176 -31.80 -14.86 15.48
CA GLU A 176 -32.13 -16.29 15.41
C GLU A 176 -33.55 -16.58 14.89
N ASP A 177 -34.43 -15.59 14.87
CA ASP A 177 -35.79 -15.76 14.40
C ASP A 177 -35.93 -15.58 12.89
N ASN A 178 -35.13 -14.71 12.27
CA ASN A 178 -35.19 -14.39 10.85
C ASN A 178 -33.97 -14.83 10.03
N ALA A 179 -32.86 -15.22 10.67
CA ALA A 179 -31.69 -15.74 9.97
C ALA A 179 -31.99 -17.07 9.30
N TRP A 180 -31.37 -17.29 8.15
CA TRP A 180 -31.47 -18.57 7.45
C TRP A 180 -30.69 -19.64 8.19
N GLN A 181 -31.06 -20.91 7.96
CA GLN A 181 -30.43 -22.06 8.58
C GLN A 181 -29.85 -23.04 7.58
N GLY A 182 -28.88 -23.85 8.02
CA GLY A 182 -28.32 -24.95 7.23
C GLY A 182 -29.30 -26.13 7.13
N ASP A 183 -29.05 -27.03 6.17
CA ASP A 183 -29.72 -28.32 6.00
C ASP A 183 -29.00 -29.42 6.82
N ASP A 184 -28.21 -29.02 7.79
CA ASP A 184 -27.55 -29.94 8.72
C ASP A 184 -28.51 -30.43 9.83
N ILE A 185 -28.17 -31.56 10.47
CA ILE A 185 -29.00 -32.20 11.50
C ILE A 185 -29.34 -31.25 12.67
N ASN A 186 -28.54 -30.20 12.88
CA ASN A 186 -28.75 -29.23 13.95
C ASN A 186 -29.48 -27.98 13.47
N SER A 187 -29.82 -27.87 12.18
CA SER A 187 -30.38 -26.66 11.58
C SER A 187 -29.58 -25.42 11.98
N THR A 188 -28.25 -25.44 11.76
CA THR A 188 -27.33 -24.44 12.27
C THR A 188 -27.64 -23.06 11.68
N ILE A 189 -27.78 -22.05 12.55
CA ILE A 189 -28.09 -20.66 12.19
C ILE A 189 -26.86 -19.80 12.42
N GLY A 190 -26.65 -18.78 11.55
CA GLY A 190 -25.59 -17.82 11.71
C GLY A 190 -24.19 -18.32 11.29
N THR A 191 -24.15 -19.25 10.32
CA THR A 191 -22.91 -19.70 9.73
C THR A 191 -22.51 -18.75 8.61
N GLU A 192 -21.46 -17.96 8.83
CA GLU A 192 -20.90 -17.10 7.78
C GLU A 192 -20.22 -17.92 6.66
N VAL A 193 -20.20 -17.38 5.45
CA VAL A 193 -19.56 -18.03 4.29
C VAL A 193 -18.05 -17.82 4.32
N PHE A 194 -17.63 -16.61 4.60
CA PHE A 194 -16.22 -16.22 4.71
C PHE A 194 -15.93 -15.85 6.16
N SER A 195 -14.88 -16.40 6.72
CA SER A 195 -14.47 -16.16 8.10
C SER A 195 -13.14 -15.44 8.20
N ARG A 196 -12.93 -14.80 9.32
CA ARG A 196 -11.64 -14.22 9.74
C ARG A 196 -10.79 -15.34 10.34
N ARG A 197 -9.54 -15.46 9.91
CA ARG A 197 -8.65 -16.54 10.36
C ARG A 197 -8.43 -16.48 11.87
N GLY A 198 -8.91 -17.50 12.58
CA GLY A 198 -8.76 -17.60 14.04
C GLY A 198 -9.66 -16.66 14.83
N TYR A 199 -10.66 -16.05 14.20
CA TYR A 199 -11.60 -15.14 14.85
C TYR A 199 -13.04 -15.52 14.49
N GLU A 200 -13.91 -15.63 15.48
CA GLU A 200 -15.30 -16.00 15.28
C GLU A 200 -16.17 -14.76 15.01
N ARG A 201 -17.21 -14.90 14.17
CA ARG A 201 -18.16 -13.82 13.91
C ARG A 201 -18.94 -13.42 15.15
N TYR A 202 -19.34 -14.39 15.94
CA TYR A 202 -20.17 -14.20 17.12
C TYR A 202 -19.51 -14.74 18.38
N LYS A 203 -19.78 -14.06 19.49
CA LYS A 203 -19.45 -14.52 20.83
C LYS A 203 -20.74 -14.74 21.61
N GLU A 204 -20.89 -15.90 22.27
CA GLU A 204 -21.98 -16.14 23.16
C GLU A 204 -21.84 -15.32 24.44
N VAL A 205 -22.86 -14.54 24.76
CA VAL A 205 -22.92 -13.68 25.94
C VAL A 205 -24.23 -13.88 26.65
N THR A 206 -24.17 -14.24 27.95
CA THR A 206 -25.34 -14.30 28.81
C THR A 206 -25.64 -12.91 29.36
N LEU A 207 -26.85 -12.43 29.12
CA LEU A 207 -27.29 -11.09 29.50
C LEU A 207 -27.71 -11.07 30.99
N ALA A 208 -26.71 -11.09 31.88
CA ALA A 208 -26.92 -11.07 33.32
C ALA A 208 -26.04 -9.99 33.98
N ASP A 209 -26.52 -9.46 35.08
CA ASP A 209 -25.77 -8.60 35.98
C ASP A 209 -24.70 -9.39 36.78
N LYS A 210 -23.94 -8.69 37.62
CA LYS A 210 -22.92 -9.33 38.46
C LYS A 210 -23.45 -10.32 39.50
N ASP A 211 -24.74 -10.20 39.83
CA ASP A 211 -25.43 -11.04 40.80
C ASP A 211 -26.19 -12.20 40.11
N GLY A 212 -26.09 -12.28 38.77
CA GLY A 212 -26.70 -13.33 37.96
C GLY A 212 -28.18 -13.07 37.61
N ASN A 213 -28.70 -11.84 37.83
CA ASN A 213 -30.06 -11.49 37.44
C ASN A 213 -30.11 -11.10 35.97
N PRO A 214 -31.23 -11.33 35.26
CA PRO A 214 -31.37 -10.93 33.87
C PRO A 214 -31.21 -9.42 33.68
N LEU A 215 -30.54 -9.02 32.62
CA LEU A 215 -30.55 -7.63 32.18
C LEU A 215 -31.92 -7.29 31.58
N LYS A 216 -32.23 -5.99 31.52
CA LYS A 216 -33.45 -5.48 30.95
C LYS A 216 -33.24 -4.85 29.59
N ASP A 217 -34.26 -4.96 28.73
CA ASP A 217 -34.31 -4.21 27.46
C ASP A 217 -34.63 -2.72 27.70
N SER A 218 -34.65 -1.94 26.64
CA SER A 218 -34.98 -0.50 26.67
C SER A 218 -36.39 -0.20 27.14
N GLU A 219 -37.30 -1.17 27.13
CA GLU A 219 -38.66 -1.07 27.60
C GLU A 219 -38.81 -1.48 29.06
N GLY A 220 -37.75 -2.00 29.67
CA GLY A 220 -37.70 -2.45 31.07
C GLY A 220 -38.11 -3.89 31.29
N ASN A 221 -38.30 -4.70 30.25
CA ASN A 221 -38.59 -6.11 30.36
C ASN A 221 -37.32 -6.90 30.65
N ASP A 222 -37.44 -7.96 31.47
CA ASP A 222 -36.34 -8.88 31.73
C ASP A 222 -36.01 -9.72 30.51
N LEU A 223 -34.72 -9.76 30.12
CA LEU A 223 -34.22 -10.57 29.02
C LEU A 223 -33.97 -12.01 29.50
N VAL A 224 -34.99 -12.85 29.36
CA VAL A 224 -34.99 -14.25 29.83
C VAL A 224 -35.28 -15.23 28.69
N ASP A 225 -34.79 -16.45 28.83
CA ASP A 225 -35.13 -17.58 27.99
C ASP A 225 -36.50 -18.20 28.37
N ALA A 226 -36.92 -19.28 27.69
CA ALA A 226 -38.17 -19.98 27.96
C ALA A 226 -38.25 -20.61 29.37
N ASP A 227 -37.12 -20.83 30.02
CA ASP A 227 -36.99 -21.36 31.37
C ASP A 227 -36.92 -20.26 32.45
N GLY A 228 -36.98 -18.98 32.06
CA GLY A 228 -36.86 -17.82 32.95
C GLY A 228 -35.45 -17.53 33.43
N LYS A 229 -34.43 -18.09 32.79
CA LYS A 229 -33.01 -17.79 33.04
C LYS A 229 -32.54 -16.61 32.18
N PRO A 230 -31.46 -15.91 32.55
CA PRO A 230 -30.91 -14.86 31.72
C PRO A 230 -30.65 -15.34 30.29
N LEU A 231 -31.13 -14.55 29.31
CA LEU A 231 -31.01 -14.88 27.89
C LEU A 231 -29.53 -14.91 27.46
N THR A 232 -29.16 -15.96 26.75
CA THR A 232 -27.85 -16.03 26.09
C THR A 232 -28.02 -15.71 24.62
N VAL A 233 -27.26 -14.73 24.13
CA VAL A 233 -27.32 -14.25 22.75
C VAL A 233 -25.95 -14.37 22.10
N LYS A 234 -25.94 -14.48 20.77
CA LYS A 234 -24.73 -14.44 19.96
C LYS A 234 -24.46 -13.00 19.53
N VAL A 235 -23.52 -12.35 20.22
CA VAL A 235 -23.13 -10.96 19.95
C VAL A 235 -22.09 -10.93 18.84
N TYR A 236 -22.34 -10.11 17.82
CA TYR A 236 -21.39 -9.87 16.73
C TYR A 236 -20.08 -9.29 17.28
N GLN A 237 -18.97 -9.83 16.83
CA GLN A 237 -17.65 -9.32 17.17
C GLN A 237 -17.21 -8.30 16.12
N GLU A 238 -17.31 -7.03 16.51
CA GLU A 238 -16.95 -5.89 15.64
C GLU A 238 -15.50 -5.96 15.18
N GLU A 239 -15.24 -5.36 14.04
CA GLU A 239 -13.91 -5.19 13.50
C GLU A 239 -13.21 -4.03 14.20
N ASP A 240 -11.98 -4.25 14.67
CA ASP A 240 -11.14 -3.23 15.30
C ASP A 240 -9.95 -2.88 14.40
N PRO A 241 -9.89 -1.68 13.83
CA PRO A 241 -8.76 -1.24 13.01
C PRO A 241 -7.41 -1.33 13.72
N ALA A 242 -7.39 -1.30 15.06
CA ALA A 242 -6.18 -1.44 15.85
C ALA A 242 -5.70 -2.91 15.97
N ASP A 243 -6.60 -3.87 15.72
CA ASP A 243 -6.28 -5.31 15.68
C ASP A 243 -6.58 -5.90 14.29
N PRO A 244 -5.60 -5.94 13.39
CA PRO A 244 -5.80 -6.47 12.04
C PRO A 244 -6.34 -7.91 11.98
N GLY A 245 -6.19 -8.69 13.05
CA GLY A 245 -6.74 -10.05 13.14
C GLY A 245 -8.27 -10.08 13.17
N THR A 246 -8.91 -8.99 13.54
CA THR A 246 -10.38 -8.86 13.61
C THR A 246 -11.02 -8.45 12.29
N LEU A 247 -10.22 -8.06 11.28
CA LEU A 247 -10.71 -7.49 10.04
C LEU A 247 -11.05 -8.56 8.99
N TYR A 248 -12.12 -8.35 8.21
CA TYR A 248 -12.39 -9.11 6.98
C TYR A 248 -11.53 -8.58 5.83
N SER A 249 -10.22 -8.63 5.99
CA SER A 249 -9.23 -8.21 5.00
C SER A 249 -8.71 -9.40 4.19
N ILE A 250 -8.19 -9.15 2.99
CA ILE A 250 -7.62 -10.18 2.10
C ILE A 250 -6.57 -11.04 2.82
N VAL A 251 -5.77 -10.43 3.68
CA VAL A 251 -4.69 -11.13 4.40
C VAL A 251 -5.23 -12.11 5.44
N ASN A 252 -6.40 -11.81 6.02
CA ASN A 252 -6.98 -12.53 7.14
C ASN A 252 -8.19 -13.39 6.75
N LEU A 253 -8.67 -13.22 5.53
CA LEU A 253 -9.87 -13.90 5.04
C LEU A 253 -9.59 -15.38 4.71
N GLU A 254 -10.58 -16.24 5.02
CA GLU A 254 -10.63 -17.63 4.55
C GLU A 254 -12.08 -18.05 4.30
N VAL A 255 -12.27 -19.08 3.48
CA VAL A 255 -13.57 -19.76 3.41
C VAL A 255 -13.79 -20.45 4.75
N ASN A 256 -14.98 -20.29 5.32
CA ASN A 256 -15.30 -20.81 6.66
C ASN A 256 -14.95 -22.30 6.79
N PRO A 257 -14.00 -22.68 7.67
CA PRO A 257 -13.59 -24.07 7.84
C PRO A 257 -14.74 -25.01 8.24
N ALA A 258 -15.78 -24.49 8.89
CA ALA A 258 -16.96 -25.27 9.25
C ALA A 258 -17.75 -25.70 8.01
N LEU A 259 -17.84 -24.82 6.98
CA LEU A 259 -18.47 -25.13 5.70
C LEU A 259 -17.63 -26.09 4.84
N LEU A 260 -16.31 -25.94 4.89
CA LEU A 260 -15.40 -26.86 4.20
C LEU A 260 -15.47 -28.27 4.77
N LYS A 261 -15.75 -28.39 6.07
CA LYS A 261 -15.94 -29.68 6.75
C LYS A 261 -17.33 -30.28 6.53
N ASP A 262 -18.36 -29.43 6.50
CA ASP A 262 -19.74 -29.83 6.37
C ASP A 262 -20.50 -28.74 5.61
N SER A 263 -20.67 -28.92 4.32
CA SER A 263 -21.34 -27.96 3.43
C SER A 263 -22.86 -27.85 3.68
N SER A 264 -23.49 -28.80 4.40
CA SER A 264 -24.89 -28.72 4.76
C SER A 264 -25.18 -27.59 5.76
N ARG A 265 -24.14 -27.05 6.42
CA ARG A 265 -24.25 -25.87 7.30
C ARG A 265 -24.47 -24.56 6.57
N LEU A 266 -24.34 -24.56 5.24
CA LEU A 266 -24.60 -23.33 4.48
C LEU A 266 -26.05 -22.89 4.68
N PRO A 267 -26.30 -21.64 5.11
CA PRO A 267 -27.66 -21.18 5.46
C PRO A 267 -28.50 -20.94 4.20
N VAL A 268 -29.06 -21.99 3.63
CA VAL A 268 -29.88 -21.97 2.39
C VAL A 268 -31.33 -22.39 2.61
N MET A 269 -31.71 -22.61 3.86
CA MET A 269 -33.08 -22.95 4.21
C MET A 269 -33.76 -21.84 5.02
N TYR A 270 -35.04 -21.69 4.83
CA TYR A 270 -35.85 -20.83 5.70
C TYR A 270 -35.88 -21.39 7.12
N ASN A 271 -35.85 -20.50 8.09
CA ASN A 271 -35.90 -20.87 9.48
C ASN A 271 -37.33 -21.25 9.86
N ASP A 272 -37.52 -22.46 10.44
CA ASP A 272 -38.81 -23.00 10.84
C ASP A 272 -39.54 -22.14 11.90
N LYS A 273 -38.81 -21.37 12.71
CA LYS A 273 -39.36 -20.45 13.71
C LYS A 273 -40.25 -19.37 13.11
N THR A 274 -40.02 -19.01 11.86
CA THR A 274 -40.80 -17.96 11.17
C THR A 274 -42.18 -18.44 10.71
N GLY A 275 -42.45 -19.76 10.70
CA GLY A 275 -43.73 -20.37 10.36
C GLY A 275 -44.22 -20.12 8.93
N ALA A 276 -43.46 -19.48 8.09
CA ALA A 276 -43.96 -18.94 6.83
C ALA A 276 -43.51 -19.70 5.57
N LYS A 277 -42.42 -20.44 5.61
CA LYS A 277 -41.86 -21.12 4.41
C LYS A 277 -41.03 -22.33 4.81
N ASP A 278 -41.52 -23.52 4.50
CA ASP A 278 -40.74 -24.74 4.53
C ASP A 278 -39.86 -24.82 3.27
N GLY A 279 -38.58 -25.15 3.42
CA GLY A 279 -37.68 -25.52 2.34
C GLY A 279 -36.57 -24.53 2.04
N TYR A 280 -35.94 -24.77 0.90
CA TYR A 280 -34.76 -23.98 0.48
C TYR A 280 -35.14 -22.56 0.06
N VAL A 281 -34.24 -21.64 0.33
CA VAL A 281 -34.28 -20.26 -0.20
C VAL A 281 -33.90 -20.32 -1.67
N ILE A 282 -34.91 -20.29 -2.56
CA ILE A 282 -34.73 -20.58 -3.99
C ILE A 282 -34.08 -19.41 -4.74
N GLU A 283 -34.36 -18.17 -4.34
CA GLU A 283 -34.00 -17.01 -5.18
C GLU A 283 -32.76 -16.28 -4.68
N LEU A 284 -32.23 -16.52 -3.49
CA LEU A 284 -31.13 -15.79 -2.87
C LEU A 284 -31.13 -14.25 -3.20
N LYS A 285 -32.38 -13.73 -3.35
CA LYS A 285 -32.63 -12.39 -3.84
C LYS A 285 -31.93 -11.34 -2.98
N GLU A 286 -31.95 -11.53 -1.67
CA GLU A 286 -31.32 -10.62 -0.73
C GLU A 286 -29.79 -10.52 -0.95
N VAL A 287 -29.15 -11.64 -1.33
CA VAL A 287 -27.74 -11.66 -1.70
C VAL A 287 -27.51 -10.93 -3.02
N VAL A 288 -28.38 -11.14 -4.01
CA VAL A 288 -28.27 -10.47 -5.31
C VAL A 288 -28.49 -8.96 -5.19
N ASP A 289 -29.56 -8.57 -4.46
CA ASP A 289 -29.89 -7.16 -4.25
C ASP A 289 -28.81 -6.43 -3.45
N SER A 290 -28.09 -7.11 -2.57
CA SER A 290 -27.00 -6.51 -1.79
C SER A 290 -25.81 -6.05 -2.65
N PHE A 291 -25.59 -6.66 -3.82
CA PHE A 291 -24.54 -6.23 -4.76
C PHE A 291 -24.83 -4.88 -5.43
N GLU A 292 -26.07 -4.40 -5.36
CA GLU A 292 -26.42 -3.04 -5.82
C GLU A 292 -26.10 -1.97 -4.76
N ASN A 293 -25.84 -2.37 -3.52
CA ASN A 293 -25.49 -1.45 -2.44
C ASN A 293 -24.07 -0.91 -2.61
N ASP A 294 -23.88 0.34 -2.21
CA ASP A 294 -22.58 0.98 -2.19
C ASP A 294 -21.68 0.36 -1.12
N ILE A 295 -20.44 0.08 -1.50
CA ILE A 295 -19.41 -0.44 -0.59
C ILE A 295 -18.45 0.63 -0.07
N GLY A 296 -18.39 1.78 -0.73
CA GLY A 296 -17.54 2.89 -0.32
C GLY A 296 -17.08 3.78 -1.46
N THR A 297 -16.11 4.63 -1.14
CA THR A 297 -15.44 5.54 -2.08
C THR A 297 -14.07 4.98 -2.47
N LEU A 298 -13.59 5.24 -3.70
CA LEU A 298 -12.26 4.82 -4.15
C LEU A 298 -11.12 5.47 -3.36
N ASN A 299 -11.34 6.72 -2.95
CA ASN A 299 -10.42 7.47 -2.12
C ASN A 299 -11.20 8.55 -1.35
N PRO A 300 -10.69 9.07 -0.23
CA PRO A 300 -11.43 10.01 0.61
C PRO A 300 -11.58 11.41 -0.01
N ASN A 301 -10.91 11.71 -1.13
CA ASN A 301 -11.07 12.97 -1.84
C ASN A 301 -12.27 12.95 -2.80
N SER A 302 -12.87 11.77 -3.04
CA SER A 302 -14.08 11.58 -3.85
C SER A 302 -15.29 11.45 -2.92
N LEU A 303 -16.39 12.10 -3.30
CA LEU A 303 -17.69 11.93 -2.62
C LEU A 303 -18.56 10.84 -3.26
N THR A 304 -18.11 10.30 -4.39
CA THR A 304 -18.87 9.28 -5.13
C THR A 304 -18.67 7.94 -4.45
N THR A 305 -19.77 7.33 -4.03
CA THR A 305 -19.83 5.96 -3.57
C THR A 305 -20.10 5.02 -4.73
N TYR A 306 -19.67 3.80 -4.62
CA TYR A 306 -19.74 2.80 -5.68
C TYR A 306 -20.23 1.46 -5.15
N ASN A 307 -21.10 0.78 -5.90
CA ASN A 307 -21.35 -0.64 -5.70
C ASN A 307 -20.11 -1.46 -6.11
N SER A 308 -20.10 -2.75 -5.82
CA SER A 308 -18.92 -3.60 -6.02
C SER A 308 -18.42 -3.65 -7.46
N LEU A 309 -19.31 -3.63 -8.46
CA LEU A 309 -18.93 -3.66 -9.88
C LEU A 309 -18.34 -2.33 -10.33
N ASP A 310 -19.03 -1.23 -10.01
CA ASP A 310 -18.60 0.12 -10.37
C ASP A 310 -17.32 0.51 -9.62
N PHE A 311 -17.15 0.03 -8.37
CA PHE A 311 -15.92 0.19 -7.61
C PHE A 311 -14.73 -0.46 -8.30
N TYR A 312 -14.88 -1.71 -8.77
CA TYR A 312 -13.83 -2.39 -9.51
C TYR A 312 -13.46 -1.65 -10.80
N GLN A 313 -14.46 -1.20 -11.57
CA GLN A 313 -14.23 -0.43 -12.79
C GLN A 313 -13.52 0.89 -12.49
N GLY A 314 -13.97 1.64 -11.50
CA GLY A 314 -13.36 2.90 -11.08
C GLY A 314 -11.92 2.72 -10.59
N MET A 315 -11.61 1.63 -9.87
CA MET A 315 -10.24 1.28 -9.46
C MET A 315 -9.32 1.08 -10.68
N ILE A 316 -9.78 0.35 -11.70
CA ILE A 316 -9.01 0.12 -12.94
C ILE A 316 -8.83 1.42 -13.71
N GLU A 317 -9.85 2.27 -13.78
CA GLU A 317 -9.78 3.58 -14.43
C GLU A 317 -8.78 4.50 -13.72
N GLU A 318 -8.83 4.60 -12.39
CA GLU A 318 -7.88 5.39 -11.61
C GLU A 318 -6.44 4.90 -11.81
N LEU A 319 -6.21 3.59 -11.78
CA LEU A 319 -4.90 3.00 -12.05
C LEU A 319 -4.41 3.33 -13.46
N SER A 320 -5.28 3.26 -14.46
CA SER A 320 -4.96 3.57 -15.86
C SER A 320 -4.59 5.04 -16.05
N VAL A 321 -5.31 5.95 -15.40
CA VAL A 321 -5.01 7.39 -15.41
C VAL A 321 -3.65 7.65 -14.74
N ARG A 322 -3.41 7.09 -13.56
CA ARG A 322 -2.10 7.19 -12.87
C ARG A 322 -0.97 6.66 -13.74
N GLY A 323 -1.16 5.49 -14.38
CA GLY A 323 -0.18 4.91 -15.28
C GLY A 323 0.12 5.82 -16.48
N SER A 324 -0.90 6.42 -17.09
CA SER A 324 -0.74 7.37 -18.20
C SER A 324 0.05 8.61 -17.78
N VAL A 325 -0.25 9.18 -16.60
CA VAL A 325 0.48 10.33 -16.07
C VAL A 325 1.96 9.98 -15.85
N TRP A 326 2.26 8.85 -15.23
CA TRP A 326 3.64 8.43 -15.01
C TRP A 326 4.40 8.12 -16.30
N ASN A 327 3.75 7.50 -17.28
CA ASN A 327 4.35 7.30 -18.61
C ASN A 327 4.70 8.64 -19.27
N GLY A 328 3.84 9.65 -19.14
CA GLY A 328 4.14 11.00 -19.62
C GLY A 328 5.34 11.63 -18.90
N VAL A 329 5.44 11.48 -17.58
CA VAL A 329 6.59 11.96 -16.78
C VAL A 329 7.87 11.27 -17.23
N VAL A 330 7.87 9.93 -17.36
CA VAL A 330 9.05 9.15 -17.81
C VAL A 330 9.50 9.61 -19.19
N SER A 331 8.60 9.73 -20.16
CA SER A 331 8.95 10.19 -21.53
C SER A 331 9.57 11.59 -21.55
N ASN A 332 9.05 12.51 -20.72
CA ASN A 332 9.62 13.85 -20.60
C ASN A 332 11.01 13.82 -19.96
N GLN A 333 11.21 12.99 -18.93
CA GLN A 333 12.52 12.83 -18.28
C GLN A 333 13.54 12.19 -19.22
N GLU A 334 13.18 11.16 -19.98
CA GLU A 334 14.06 10.56 -21.02
C GLU A 334 14.49 11.57 -22.05
N THR A 335 13.59 12.44 -22.50
CA THR A 335 13.93 13.54 -23.41
C THR A 335 14.95 14.51 -22.78
N THR A 336 14.76 14.86 -21.51
CA THR A 336 15.65 15.74 -20.76
C THR A 336 17.04 15.11 -20.60
N VAL A 337 17.10 13.85 -20.20
CA VAL A 337 18.36 13.09 -20.05
C VAL A 337 19.10 13.02 -21.38
N THR A 338 18.40 12.72 -22.48
CA THR A 338 19.01 12.69 -23.83
C THR A 338 19.59 14.05 -24.23
N SER A 339 18.88 15.14 -23.90
CA SER A 339 19.35 16.50 -24.16
C SER A 339 20.62 16.82 -23.36
N ILE A 340 20.63 16.51 -22.07
CA ILE A 340 21.79 16.70 -21.18
C ILE A 340 22.98 15.86 -21.66
N ASP A 341 22.76 14.60 -22.05
CA ASP A 341 23.82 13.73 -22.54
C ASP A 341 24.42 14.26 -23.87
N THR A 342 23.58 14.81 -24.75
CA THR A 342 24.03 15.47 -25.97
C THR A 342 24.88 16.71 -25.66
N GLU A 343 24.46 17.55 -24.71
CA GLU A 343 25.26 18.71 -24.28
C GLU A 343 26.59 18.27 -23.63
N ARG A 344 26.55 17.23 -22.79
CA ARG A 344 27.76 16.63 -22.21
C ARG A 344 28.72 16.14 -23.29
N GLN A 345 28.22 15.43 -24.31
CA GLN A 345 29.02 14.97 -25.43
C GLN A 345 29.61 16.13 -26.25
N ASN A 346 28.87 17.23 -26.42
CA ASN A 346 29.36 18.43 -27.09
C ASN A 346 30.51 19.11 -26.35
N VAL A 347 30.50 19.05 -25.00
CA VAL A 347 31.55 19.66 -24.15
C VAL A 347 32.74 18.72 -23.95
N MET A 348 32.51 17.44 -23.74
CA MET A 348 33.53 16.44 -23.40
C MET A 348 33.90 15.52 -24.57
N GLY A 349 33.11 15.52 -25.62
CA GLY A 349 33.30 14.65 -26.77
C GLY A 349 34.50 15.09 -27.58
N VAL A 350 35.37 14.15 -27.82
CA VAL A 350 36.53 14.36 -28.71
C VAL A 350 36.05 14.20 -30.14
N SER A 351 36.15 15.25 -30.96
CA SER A 351 35.82 15.17 -32.36
C SER A 351 36.85 14.28 -33.07
N SER A 352 36.41 13.13 -33.56
CA SER A 352 37.29 12.23 -34.34
C SER A 352 37.96 12.90 -35.52
N GLU A 353 37.31 13.92 -36.11
CA GLU A 353 37.89 14.72 -37.22
C GLU A 353 39.00 15.67 -36.73
N GLU A 354 38.84 16.31 -35.56
CA GLU A 354 39.88 17.13 -34.96
C GLU A 354 41.06 16.28 -34.50
N GLU A 355 40.86 15.16 -33.84
CA GLU A 355 41.91 14.23 -33.45
C GLU A 355 42.67 13.66 -34.66
N LEU A 356 41.96 13.30 -35.74
CA LEU A 356 42.58 12.84 -36.95
C LEU A 356 43.40 13.96 -37.62
N SER A 357 42.87 15.19 -37.61
CA SER A 357 43.61 16.38 -38.12
C SER A 357 44.88 16.65 -37.31
N ASP A 358 44.77 16.54 -35.97
CA ASP A 358 45.92 16.73 -35.10
C ASP A 358 46.92 15.56 -35.20
N LEU A 359 46.48 14.34 -35.35
CA LEU A 359 47.33 13.20 -35.66
C LEU A 359 48.13 13.43 -36.95
N ILE A 360 47.48 13.89 -38.03
CA ILE A 360 48.12 14.21 -39.28
C ILE A 360 49.16 15.35 -39.10
N LYS A 361 48.84 16.38 -38.31
CA LYS A 361 49.79 17.46 -37.99
C LYS A 361 51.03 16.93 -37.25
N PHE A 362 50.81 16.14 -36.20
CA PHE A 362 51.90 15.55 -35.43
C PHE A 362 52.75 14.59 -36.27
N GLN A 363 52.13 13.78 -37.15
CA GLN A 363 52.84 12.93 -38.08
C GLN A 363 53.74 13.75 -39.05
N ARG A 364 53.21 14.86 -39.61
CA ARG A 364 53.98 15.76 -40.45
C ARG A 364 55.16 16.46 -39.70
N CYS A 365 54.88 16.86 -38.42
CA CYS A 365 55.95 17.42 -37.56
C CYS A 365 57.02 16.37 -37.27
N TYR A 366 56.64 15.11 -37.01
CA TYR A 366 57.60 14.03 -36.81
C TYR A 366 58.44 13.77 -38.06
N ASP A 367 57.81 13.68 -39.22
CA ASP A 367 58.50 13.50 -40.50
C ASP A 367 59.47 14.66 -40.83
N ALA A 368 59.06 15.91 -40.58
CA ALA A 368 59.92 17.10 -40.76
C ALA A 368 61.09 17.06 -39.79
N SER A 369 60.84 16.73 -38.51
CA SER A 369 61.92 16.61 -37.51
C SER A 369 62.91 15.48 -37.87
N SER A 370 62.44 14.34 -38.34
CA SER A 370 63.27 13.24 -38.80
C SER A 370 64.14 13.62 -39.97
N ARG A 371 63.60 14.29 -40.98
CA ARG A 371 64.33 14.81 -42.11
C ARG A 371 65.41 15.84 -41.67
N TYR A 372 65.06 16.74 -40.74
CA TYR A 372 66.00 17.70 -40.17
C TYR A 372 67.13 16.99 -39.47
N ILE A 373 66.87 15.97 -38.63
CA ILE A 373 67.96 15.20 -37.97
C ILE A 373 68.84 14.49 -38.99
N THR A 374 68.25 13.90 -40.04
CA THR A 374 69.02 13.24 -41.11
C THR A 374 69.90 14.24 -41.82
N THR A 375 69.40 15.43 -42.20
CA THR A 375 70.18 16.50 -42.85
C THR A 375 71.33 17.00 -41.93
N VAL A 376 71.09 17.18 -40.65
CA VAL A 376 72.12 17.53 -39.67
C VAL A 376 73.16 16.42 -39.54
N ALA A 377 72.76 15.15 -39.50
CA ALA A 377 73.68 14.01 -39.49
C ALA A 377 74.54 13.95 -40.75
N GLU A 378 73.96 14.15 -41.92
CA GLU A 378 74.69 14.19 -43.19
C GLU A 378 75.68 15.38 -43.22
N MET A 379 75.29 16.57 -42.69
CA MET A 379 76.22 17.74 -42.58
C MET A 379 77.37 17.46 -41.61
N LEU A 380 77.11 16.79 -40.50
CA LEU A 380 78.11 16.37 -39.52
C LEU A 380 79.08 15.34 -40.13
N GLU A 381 78.57 14.36 -40.83
CA GLU A 381 79.37 13.37 -41.55
C GLU A 381 80.29 14.05 -42.60
N TYR A 382 79.71 14.92 -43.38
CA TYR A 382 80.49 15.74 -44.38
C TYR A 382 81.61 16.60 -43.73
N LEU A 383 81.33 17.20 -42.54
CA LEU A 383 82.31 17.96 -41.79
C LEU A 383 83.42 17.03 -41.24
N ILE A 384 83.10 15.88 -40.73
CA ILE A 384 84.07 14.90 -40.22
C ILE A 384 84.96 14.38 -41.34
N GLU A 385 84.40 14.03 -42.50
CA GLU A 385 85.15 13.59 -43.66
C GLU A 385 86.07 14.65 -44.22
N ARG A 386 85.74 15.94 -44.11
CA ARG A 386 86.58 17.03 -44.58
C ARG A 386 87.62 17.52 -43.57
N LEU A 387 87.47 17.30 -42.31
CA LEU A 387 88.41 17.70 -41.25
C LEU A 387 89.31 16.57 -40.76
N GLY A 388 89.03 15.33 -41.12
CA GLY A 388 89.89 14.16 -40.94
C GLY A 388 90.75 13.91 -42.12
#